data_e5be6a3ccde9efec18d92b32957fd807
#
_entry.id   e5be6a3ccde9efec18d92b32957fd807
#
_cell.length_a   1.000
_cell.length_b   1.000
_cell.length_c   1.000
_cell.angle_alpha   90.00
_cell.angle_beta   90.00
_cell.angle_gamma   90.00
#
_symmetry.space_group_name_H-M   'P 1'
#
loop_
_entity.id
_entity.type
_entity.pdbx_description
1 polymer ?
#
loop_
_entity_poly.entity_id
_entity_poly.type
_entity_poly.pdbx_seq_one_letter_code
_entity_poly.pdbx_strand_id
1 'polypeptide(L)'
;MKWNNNIEVFNEDCMETMSRYEDNYFDLAIVDPPYGIGINTNIGRRKGDKKSKYHEFAGKDSSIPDEKYFKELFRVSKNQIIWGGNYMTDFLKPSPCWLLWDKGFSENVTFAQYEMAWTSFTSSAKKYDFNAAANRNRIHPTEKPSKLYEWSYKKYAKKGDKILDTHFGSGSNAIGLNTINKIEKMELSLVAAELDKEYYDKSKKRFDNKTAWVSI
;
A
#
# COMPACT_ATOMS: atom_id res chain seq x y z
N MET A 1 -2.81 2.15 17.44
CA MET A 1 -4.06 1.53 18.03
C MET A 1 -4.29 0.17 17.39
N LYS A 2 -4.57 -0.85 18.21
CA LYS A 2 -4.94 -2.18 17.69
C LYS A 2 -6.33 -2.15 17.05
N TRP A 3 -6.44 -2.61 15.82
CA TRP A 3 -7.70 -2.76 15.11
C TRP A 3 -8.32 -4.14 15.32
N ASN A 4 -7.47 -5.15 15.44
CA ASN A 4 -7.78 -6.50 15.90
C ASN A 4 -6.51 -7.16 16.46
N ASN A 5 -6.52 -8.47 16.71
CA ASN A 5 -5.37 -9.17 17.30
C ASN A 5 -4.11 -9.17 16.41
N ASN A 6 -4.26 -8.98 15.10
CA ASN A 6 -3.18 -9.09 14.12
C ASN A 6 -2.84 -7.75 13.43
N ILE A 7 -3.60 -6.68 13.68
CA ILE A 7 -3.44 -5.41 12.96
C ILE A 7 -3.32 -4.28 13.96
N GLU A 8 -2.22 -3.56 13.87
CA GLU A 8 -1.98 -2.34 14.63
C GLU A 8 -1.65 -1.20 13.67
N VAL A 9 -2.36 -0.08 13.80
CA VAL A 9 -2.19 1.11 12.95
C VAL A 9 -1.98 2.33 13.81
N PHE A 10 -0.95 3.10 13.50
CA PHE A 10 -0.59 4.34 14.17
C PHE A 10 -0.97 5.55 13.32
N ASN A 11 -1.51 6.60 13.96
CA ASN A 11 -1.72 7.87 13.28
C ASN A 11 -0.54 8.80 13.64
N GLU A 12 0.54 8.65 12.89
CA GLU A 12 1.80 9.36 13.11
C GLU A 12 2.70 9.28 11.88
N ASP A 13 3.84 9.93 11.92
CA ASP A 13 4.88 9.79 10.90
C ASP A 13 5.45 8.36 10.91
N CYS A 14 5.64 7.79 9.72
CA CYS A 14 6.17 6.43 9.57
C CYS A 14 7.59 6.27 10.12
N MET A 15 8.39 7.35 10.16
CA MET A 15 9.71 7.33 10.77
C MET A 15 9.63 7.11 12.28
N GLU A 16 8.63 7.69 12.95
CA GLU A 16 8.38 7.43 14.38
C GLU A 16 7.97 5.98 14.59
N THR A 17 7.08 5.46 13.75
CA THR A 17 6.69 4.04 13.79
C THR A 17 7.89 3.14 13.62
N MET A 18 8.70 3.31 12.56
CA MET A 18 9.84 2.45 12.27
C MET A 18 10.92 2.50 13.36
N SER A 19 11.16 3.66 13.98
CA SER A 19 12.19 3.84 15.02
C SER A 19 12.01 2.94 16.27
N ARG A 20 10.80 2.41 16.49
CA ARG A 20 10.51 1.51 17.64
C ARG A 20 10.94 0.07 17.42
N TYR A 21 11.29 -0.29 16.19
CA TYR A 21 11.58 -1.67 15.83
C TYR A 21 13.06 -1.91 15.58
N GLU A 22 13.50 -3.10 15.98
CA GLU A 22 14.86 -3.56 15.78
C GLU A 22 15.12 -3.86 14.29
N ASP A 23 16.39 -4.03 13.93
CA ASP A 23 16.83 -4.44 12.61
C ASP A 23 16.16 -5.75 12.20
N ASN A 24 15.64 -5.81 10.99
CA ASN A 24 14.99 -7.00 10.42
C ASN A 24 13.77 -7.53 11.23
N TYR A 25 13.11 -6.67 12.00
CA TYR A 25 11.94 -7.06 12.80
C TYR A 25 10.77 -7.53 11.92
N PHE A 26 10.54 -6.85 10.78
CA PHE A 26 9.51 -7.21 9.82
C PHE A 26 10.05 -8.19 8.76
N ASP A 27 9.27 -9.22 8.47
CA ASP A 27 9.64 -10.20 7.45
C ASP A 27 9.42 -9.64 6.03
N LEU A 28 8.40 -8.78 5.88
CA LEU A 28 8.05 -8.15 4.62
C LEU A 28 7.47 -6.73 4.85
N ALA A 29 8.01 -5.74 4.16
CA ALA A 29 7.38 -4.44 4.01
C ALA A 29 6.64 -4.38 2.67
N ILE A 30 5.36 -3.97 2.67
CA ILE A 30 4.60 -3.66 1.45
C ILE A 30 4.14 -2.22 1.56
N VAL A 31 4.81 -1.32 0.87
CA VAL A 31 4.66 0.12 1.03
C VAL A 31 4.28 0.82 -0.28
N ASP A 32 3.55 1.92 -0.15
CA ASP A 32 3.10 2.77 -1.27
C ASP A 32 3.36 4.25 -0.97
N PRO A 33 4.65 4.64 -0.90
CA PRO A 33 5.02 6.02 -0.58
C PRO A 33 4.64 6.99 -1.71
N PRO A 34 4.62 8.32 -1.45
CA PRO A 34 4.39 9.33 -2.47
C PRO A 34 5.37 9.19 -3.64
N TYR A 35 4.87 9.37 -4.87
CA TYR A 35 5.69 9.22 -6.10
C TYR A 35 6.34 10.52 -6.56
N GLY A 36 6.01 11.65 -5.95
CA GLY A 36 6.54 12.96 -6.34
C GLY A 36 6.02 13.48 -7.70
N ILE A 37 4.90 12.96 -8.19
CA ILE A 37 4.33 13.31 -9.50
C ILE A 37 3.18 14.32 -9.41
N GLY A 38 2.96 14.89 -8.21
CA GLY A 38 1.96 15.94 -8.00
C GLY A 38 0.51 15.45 -8.18
N ILE A 39 0.25 14.20 -7.83
CA ILE A 39 -1.12 13.66 -7.86
C ILE A 39 -2.00 14.52 -6.96
N ASN A 40 -3.03 15.10 -7.53
CA ASN A 40 -4.01 15.90 -6.80
C ASN A 40 -5.36 15.19 -6.67
N THR A 41 -6.24 15.75 -5.85
CA THR A 41 -7.57 15.19 -5.58
C THR A 41 -8.51 15.19 -6.79
N ASN A 42 -8.11 15.81 -7.90
CA ASN A 42 -8.90 15.94 -9.14
C ASN A 42 -8.62 14.84 -10.17
N ILE A 43 -7.83 13.83 -9.83
CA ILE A 43 -7.50 12.72 -10.75
C ILE A 43 -8.76 12.04 -11.28
N GLY A 44 -8.75 11.81 -12.60
CA GLY A 44 -9.83 11.10 -13.30
C GLY A 44 -11.10 11.92 -13.52
N ARG A 45 -11.09 13.23 -13.24
CA ARG A 45 -12.25 14.10 -13.51
C ARG A 45 -12.29 14.54 -14.96
N ARG A 46 -13.50 14.52 -15.52
CA ARG A 46 -13.81 15.11 -16.82
C ARG A 46 -14.23 16.58 -16.64
N LYS A 47 -14.11 17.36 -17.70
CA LYS A 47 -14.65 18.74 -17.72
C LYS A 47 -16.15 18.68 -17.41
N GLY A 48 -16.58 19.40 -16.37
CA GLY A 48 -17.99 19.40 -15.91
C GLY A 48 -18.31 18.47 -14.73
N ASP A 49 -17.37 17.62 -14.29
CA ASP A 49 -17.59 16.81 -13.10
C ASP A 49 -17.69 17.67 -11.83
N LYS A 50 -18.49 17.21 -10.85
CA LYS A 50 -18.59 17.85 -9.52
C LYS A 50 -17.21 17.88 -8.85
N LYS A 51 -17.01 18.77 -7.85
CA LYS A 51 -15.78 18.84 -7.05
C LYS A 51 -15.40 17.45 -6.54
N SER A 52 -14.08 17.20 -6.45
CA SER A 52 -13.57 15.95 -5.88
C SER A 52 -14.18 15.67 -4.51
N LYS A 53 -14.51 14.42 -4.25
CA LYS A 53 -14.92 13.93 -2.91
C LYS A 53 -13.74 13.70 -1.97
N TYR A 54 -12.52 13.81 -2.48
CA TYR A 54 -11.31 13.61 -1.69
C TYR A 54 -10.83 14.96 -1.15
N HIS A 55 -10.36 14.99 0.08
CA HIS A 55 -9.66 16.16 0.62
C HIS A 55 -8.16 16.10 0.22
N GLU A 56 -7.48 17.23 0.32
CA GLU A 56 -6.02 17.26 0.17
C GLU A 56 -5.39 16.51 1.34
N PHE A 57 -4.54 15.55 1.06
CA PHE A 57 -3.88 14.76 2.10
C PHE A 57 -2.61 15.47 2.62
N ALA A 58 -2.29 15.23 3.89
CA ALA A 58 -1.23 15.93 4.62
C ALA A 58 0.16 15.78 3.99
N GLY A 59 0.42 14.75 3.24
CA GLY A 59 1.73 14.44 2.68
C GLY A 59 1.99 14.92 1.26
N LYS A 60 1.14 15.79 0.65
CA LYS A 60 1.19 16.23 -0.75
C LYS A 60 2.16 15.41 -1.61
N ASP A 61 1.69 14.72 -2.64
CA ASP A 61 2.53 13.94 -3.58
C ASP A 61 3.48 14.85 -4.39
N SER A 62 4.21 15.74 -3.69
CA SER A 62 5.11 16.74 -4.28
C SER A 62 6.57 16.30 -4.34
N SER A 63 6.92 15.27 -3.59
CA SER A 63 8.26 14.67 -3.57
C SER A 63 8.21 13.22 -3.16
N ILE A 64 9.17 12.43 -3.63
CA ILE A 64 9.43 11.10 -3.11
C ILE A 64 10.04 11.21 -1.69
N PRO A 65 9.99 10.14 -0.87
CA PRO A 65 10.70 10.09 0.41
C PRO A 65 12.22 10.29 0.23
N ASP A 66 12.86 10.78 1.27
CA ASP A 66 14.31 10.99 1.27
C ASP A 66 15.11 9.70 1.53
N GLU A 67 16.42 9.80 1.43
CA GLU A 67 17.35 8.67 1.68
C GLU A 67 17.20 8.07 3.08
N LYS A 68 16.85 8.89 4.08
CA LYS A 68 16.69 8.42 5.47
C LYS A 68 15.53 7.44 5.60
N TYR A 69 14.42 7.71 4.90
CA TYR A 69 13.29 6.80 4.84
C TYR A 69 13.69 5.43 4.29
N PHE A 70 14.41 5.39 3.16
CA PHE A 70 14.82 4.11 2.56
C PHE A 70 15.82 3.35 3.44
N LYS A 71 16.77 4.06 4.06
CA LYS A 71 17.70 3.45 5.02
C LYS A 71 16.95 2.79 6.18
N GLU A 72 15.96 3.48 6.72
CA GLU A 72 15.17 2.96 7.85
C GLU A 72 14.25 1.82 7.42
N LEU A 73 13.58 1.93 6.28
CA LEU A 73 12.76 0.85 5.71
C LEU A 73 13.58 -0.44 5.52
N PHE A 74 14.77 -0.34 4.96
CA PHE A 74 15.67 -1.48 4.77
C PHE A 74 16.27 -2.00 6.07
N ARG A 75 16.46 -1.15 7.07
CA ARG A 75 16.92 -1.56 8.39
C ARG A 75 15.90 -2.43 9.09
N VAL A 76 14.64 -2.03 9.13
CA VAL A 76 13.60 -2.70 9.92
C VAL A 76 12.98 -3.89 9.22
N SER A 77 13.17 -4.08 7.90
CA SER A 77 12.50 -5.14 7.13
C SER A 77 13.46 -6.00 6.31
N LYS A 78 13.23 -7.33 6.34
CA LYS A 78 14.04 -8.33 5.61
C LYS A 78 13.81 -8.27 4.10
N ASN A 79 12.55 -8.11 3.68
CA ASN A 79 12.14 -8.05 2.28
C ASN A 79 11.19 -6.87 2.06
N GLN A 80 11.18 -6.34 0.83
CA GLN A 80 10.38 -5.17 0.49
C GLN A 80 9.66 -5.34 -0.83
N ILE A 81 8.45 -4.79 -0.90
CA ILE A 81 7.67 -4.50 -2.11
C ILE A 81 7.34 -3.00 -2.03
N ILE A 82 7.89 -2.20 -2.94
CA ILE A 82 7.77 -0.74 -2.94
C ILE A 82 7.03 -0.31 -4.21
N TRP A 83 5.74 0.01 -4.07
CA TRP A 83 4.94 0.55 -5.17
C TRP A 83 5.47 1.92 -5.60
N GLY A 84 5.42 2.20 -6.90
CA GLY A 84 6.03 3.41 -7.45
C GLY A 84 7.56 3.37 -7.47
N GLY A 85 8.19 2.21 -7.27
CA GLY A 85 9.65 2.07 -7.23
C GLY A 85 10.36 2.61 -8.48
N ASN A 86 9.66 2.68 -9.62
CA ASN A 86 10.17 3.29 -10.85
C ASN A 86 10.42 4.82 -10.74
N TYR A 87 9.84 5.50 -9.75
CA TYR A 87 10.11 6.92 -9.44
C TYR A 87 11.23 7.10 -8.40
N MET A 88 11.72 6.01 -7.81
CA MET A 88 12.61 6.01 -6.63
C MET A 88 13.92 5.26 -6.89
N THR A 89 14.30 5.08 -8.15
CA THR A 89 15.44 4.24 -8.57
C THR A 89 16.78 4.70 -7.99
N ASP A 90 16.93 5.97 -7.62
CA ASP A 90 18.14 6.51 -6.99
C ASP A 90 18.42 5.88 -5.61
N PHE A 91 17.39 5.35 -4.96
CA PHE A 91 17.50 4.74 -3.63
C PHE A 91 17.37 3.21 -3.65
N LEU A 92 17.05 2.63 -4.82
CA LEU A 92 16.74 1.19 -4.97
C LEU A 92 17.85 0.48 -5.74
N LYS A 93 18.27 -0.67 -5.22
CA LYS A 93 19.24 -1.52 -5.93
C LYS A 93 18.61 -2.16 -7.17
N PRO A 94 19.41 -2.52 -8.19
CA PRO A 94 18.90 -3.34 -9.29
C PRO A 94 18.19 -4.59 -8.79
N SER A 95 17.01 -4.87 -9.33
CA SER A 95 16.23 -6.06 -8.99
C SER A 95 15.67 -6.73 -10.24
N PRO A 96 15.74 -8.06 -10.36
CA PRO A 96 15.09 -8.80 -11.42
C PRO A 96 13.58 -8.98 -11.21
N CYS A 97 13.10 -8.76 -9.99
CA CYS A 97 11.72 -9.00 -9.59
C CYS A 97 10.94 -7.69 -9.45
N TRP A 98 10.25 -7.33 -10.52
CA TRP A 98 9.29 -6.24 -10.52
C TRP A 98 7.87 -6.80 -10.53
N LEU A 99 6.95 -6.13 -9.83
CA LEU A 99 5.52 -6.43 -9.90
C LEU A 99 4.85 -5.37 -10.77
N LEU A 100 4.01 -5.83 -11.69
CA LEU A 100 3.25 -4.96 -12.58
C LEU A 100 1.77 -5.18 -12.33
N TRP A 101 1.08 -4.16 -11.79
CA TRP A 101 -0.38 -4.18 -11.75
C TRP A 101 -0.93 -3.57 -13.04
N ASP A 102 -1.53 -4.43 -13.86
CA ASP A 102 -2.28 -4.02 -15.06
C ASP A 102 -3.67 -3.53 -14.63
N LYS A 103 -3.93 -2.26 -14.87
CA LYS A 103 -5.19 -1.60 -14.49
C LYS A 103 -6.34 -1.87 -15.45
N GLY A 104 -6.08 -2.55 -16.56
CA GLY A 104 -7.06 -2.86 -17.59
C GLY A 104 -7.57 -1.63 -18.34
N PHE A 105 -6.75 -0.57 -18.45
CA PHE A 105 -7.08 0.61 -19.24
C PHE A 105 -6.70 0.39 -20.70
N SER A 106 -7.50 0.98 -21.62
CA SER A 106 -7.17 1.00 -23.06
C SER A 106 -5.97 1.92 -23.34
N GLU A 107 -5.32 1.73 -24.48
CA GLU A 107 -4.17 2.54 -24.91
C GLU A 107 -4.51 4.04 -25.12
N ASN A 108 -5.79 4.36 -25.27
CA ASN A 108 -6.26 5.72 -25.57
C ASN A 108 -6.53 6.59 -24.32
N VAL A 109 -6.06 6.16 -23.13
CA VAL A 109 -6.20 6.94 -21.90
C VAL A 109 -4.87 7.60 -21.51
N THR A 110 -4.97 8.77 -20.89
CA THR A 110 -3.79 9.53 -20.41
C THR A 110 -3.22 9.01 -19.08
N PHE A 111 -3.87 8.00 -18.47
CA PHE A 111 -3.43 7.41 -17.22
C PHE A 111 -2.44 6.27 -17.48
N ALA A 112 -1.53 6.07 -16.54
CA ALA A 112 -0.63 4.93 -16.56
C ALA A 112 -1.46 3.62 -16.57
N GLN A 113 -1.24 2.78 -17.59
CA GLN A 113 -1.89 1.48 -17.74
C GLN A 113 -1.45 0.51 -16.66
N TYR A 114 -0.19 0.66 -16.24
CA TYR A 114 0.45 -0.19 -15.24
C TYR A 114 0.89 0.64 -14.03
N GLU A 115 0.82 0.05 -12.86
CA GLU A 115 1.65 0.47 -11.72
C GLU A 115 2.73 -0.56 -11.45
N MET A 116 3.91 -0.10 -11.10
CA MET A 116 5.07 -0.94 -10.92
C MET A 116 5.50 -0.92 -9.45
N ALA A 117 5.83 -2.09 -8.91
CA ALA A 117 6.53 -2.17 -7.64
C ALA A 117 7.91 -2.77 -7.82
N TRP A 118 8.91 -2.11 -7.25
CA TRP A 118 10.22 -2.71 -7.04
C TRP A 118 10.14 -3.72 -5.91
N THR A 119 10.93 -4.80 -5.99
CA THR A 119 11.04 -5.74 -4.89
C THR A 119 12.49 -6.13 -4.60
N SER A 120 12.77 -6.52 -3.35
CA SER A 120 14.06 -7.08 -2.96
C SER A 120 14.23 -8.55 -3.33
N PHE A 121 13.21 -9.18 -3.90
CA PHE A 121 13.24 -10.60 -4.28
C PHE A 121 14.05 -10.84 -5.54
N THR A 122 14.59 -12.07 -5.68
CA THR A 122 15.42 -12.49 -6.83
C THR A 122 14.67 -13.29 -7.88
N SER A 123 13.37 -13.51 -7.73
CA SER A 123 12.55 -14.18 -8.74
C SER A 123 12.30 -13.28 -9.95
N SER A 124 11.83 -13.85 -11.06
CA SER A 124 11.43 -13.06 -12.23
C SER A 124 10.22 -12.17 -11.95
N ALA A 125 10.09 -11.08 -12.72
CA ALA A 125 8.96 -10.15 -12.68
C ALA A 125 7.60 -10.87 -12.79
N LYS A 126 6.57 -10.31 -12.15
CA LYS A 126 5.21 -10.86 -12.14
C LYS A 126 4.20 -9.79 -12.52
N LYS A 127 3.16 -10.20 -13.23
CA LYS A 127 2.01 -9.36 -13.57
C LYS A 127 0.78 -9.76 -12.76
N TYR A 128 0.01 -8.78 -12.37
CA TYR A 128 -1.30 -8.91 -11.75
C TYR A 128 -2.34 -8.14 -12.56
N ASP A 129 -3.35 -8.83 -13.06
CA ASP A 129 -4.42 -8.25 -13.85
C ASP A 129 -5.62 -7.96 -12.94
N PHE A 130 -5.94 -6.69 -12.75
CA PHE A 130 -7.14 -6.27 -12.02
C PHE A 130 -7.61 -4.92 -12.52
N ASN A 131 -8.81 -4.87 -13.12
CA ASN A 131 -9.37 -3.65 -13.66
C ASN A 131 -9.62 -2.61 -12.54
N ALA A 132 -8.91 -1.49 -12.61
CA ALA A 132 -9.01 -0.41 -11.62
C ALA A 132 -10.42 0.18 -11.51
N ALA A 133 -11.24 0.13 -12.57
CA ALA A 133 -12.63 0.58 -12.55
C ALA A 133 -13.54 -0.32 -11.69
N ALA A 134 -13.13 -1.58 -11.44
CA ALA A 134 -13.85 -2.47 -10.53
C ALA A 134 -13.69 -2.08 -9.06
N ASN A 135 -12.67 -1.29 -8.72
CA ASN A 135 -12.47 -0.76 -7.37
C ASN A 135 -13.38 0.45 -7.12
N ARG A 136 -14.66 0.18 -6.91
CA ARG A 136 -15.68 1.22 -6.68
C ARG A 136 -15.67 1.70 -5.23
N ASN A 137 -16.23 2.91 -4.99
CA ASN A 137 -16.39 3.51 -3.67
C ASN A 137 -15.06 3.74 -2.93
N ARG A 138 -14.01 4.12 -3.69
CA ARG A 138 -12.72 4.50 -3.14
C ARG A 138 -12.85 5.65 -2.14
N ILE A 139 -12.10 5.59 -1.06
CA ILE A 139 -12.00 6.64 -0.05
C ILE A 139 -10.73 7.48 -0.20
N HIS A 140 -9.75 6.99 -0.98
CA HIS A 140 -8.48 7.66 -1.27
C HIS A 140 -8.27 7.78 -2.79
N PRO A 141 -7.73 8.89 -3.32
CA PRO A 141 -7.58 9.09 -4.78
C PRO A 141 -6.68 8.03 -5.44
N THR A 142 -5.63 7.62 -4.77
CA THR A 142 -4.67 6.62 -5.26
C THR A 142 -4.91 5.22 -4.67
N GLU A 143 -6.11 4.95 -4.15
CA GLU A 143 -6.43 3.69 -3.49
C GLU A 143 -6.13 2.46 -4.34
N LYS A 144 -5.25 1.60 -3.85
CA LYS A 144 -5.01 0.27 -4.40
C LYS A 144 -6.10 -0.72 -3.96
N PRO A 145 -6.46 -1.68 -4.80
CA PRO A 145 -7.45 -2.70 -4.44
C PRO A 145 -6.89 -3.67 -3.37
N SER A 146 -7.71 -4.08 -2.40
CA SER A 146 -7.29 -5.08 -1.39
C SER A 146 -6.86 -6.40 -2.01
N LYS A 147 -7.44 -6.76 -3.16
CA LYS A 147 -7.06 -7.95 -3.94
C LYS A 147 -5.60 -7.94 -4.40
N LEU A 148 -5.01 -6.77 -4.64
CA LEU A 148 -3.59 -6.63 -4.97
C LEU A 148 -2.71 -7.06 -3.79
N TYR A 149 -3.10 -6.68 -2.57
CA TYR A 149 -2.40 -7.10 -1.35
C TYR A 149 -2.59 -8.59 -1.07
N GLU A 150 -3.81 -9.14 -1.24
CA GLU A 150 -4.06 -10.58 -1.13
C GLU A 150 -3.15 -11.37 -2.09
N TRP A 151 -3.03 -10.92 -3.34
CA TRP A 151 -2.15 -11.53 -4.33
C TRP A 151 -0.67 -11.43 -3.92
N SER A 152 -0.23 -10.28 -3.41
CA SER A 152 1.14 -10.07 -2.95
C SER A 152 1.48 -11.00 -1.78
N TYR A 153 0.59 -11.15 -0.81
CA TYR A 153 0.75 -12.07 0.31
C TYR A 153 0.88 -13.53 -0.14
N LYS A 154 -0.01 -14.00 -1.03
CA LYS A 154 0.06 -15.36 -1.58
C LYS A 154 1.37 -15.68 -2.28
N LYS A 155 2.04 -14.67 -2.83
CA LYS A 155 3.28 -14.84 -3.60
C LYS A 155 4.54 -14.70 -2.76
N TYR A 156 4.52 -13.84 -1.76
CA TYR A 156 5.76 -13.36 -1.12
C TYR A 156 5.76 -13.49 0.40
N ALA A 157 4.61 -13.62 1.05
CA ALA A 157 4.55 -13.83 2.50
C ALA A 157 4.55 -15.32 2.86
N LYS A 158 5.07 -15.62 4.03
CA LYS A 158 5.01 -16.92 4.67
C LYS A 158 4.06 -16.87 5.88
N LYS A 159 3.57 -18.01 6.30
CA LYS A 159 2.73 -18.11 7.51
C LYS A 159 3.46 -17.54 8.72
N GLY A 160 2.79 -16.65 9.45
CA GLY A 160 3.32 -16.00 10.65
C GLY A 160 4.16 -14.76 10.41
N ASP A 161 4.37 -14.34 9.14
CA ASP A 161 5.18 -13.16 8.82
C ASP A 161 4.61 -11.88 9.44
N LYS A 162 5.53 -11.02 9.88
CA LYS A 162 5.26 -9.66 10.35
C LYS A 162 5.39 -8.69 9.18
N ILE A 163 4.32 -7.96 8.91
CA ILE A 163 4.22 -7.05 7.76
C ILE A 163 4.31 -5.60 8.23
N LEU A 164 5.00 -4.76 7.46
CA LEU A 164 5.05 -3.31 7.63
C LEU A 164 4.38 -2.60 6.45
N ASP A 165 3.56 -1.57 6.77
CA ASP A 165 3.06 -0.61 5.78
C ASP A 165 3.26 0.82 6.30
N THR A 166 4.12 1.60 5.66
CA THR A 166 4.52 2.95 6.10
C THR A 166 3.61 4.06 5.58
N HIS A 167 2.75 3.78 4.60
CA HIS A 167 1.86 4.76 3.96
C HIS A 167 0.49 4.11 3.74
N PHE A 168 -0.23 3.94 4.84
CA PHE A 168 -1.39 3.05 4.92
C PHE A 168 -2.60 3.50 4.08
N GLY A 169 -2.82 4.81 3.95
CA GLY A 169 -3.85 5.41 3.11
C GLY A 169 -5.25 4.88 3.38
N SER A 170 -5.80 4.17 2.43
CA SER A 170 -7.19 3.67 2.47
C SER A 170 -7.40 2.41 3.33
N GLY A 171 -6.35 1.81 3.88
CA GLY A 171 -6.43 0.57 4.65
C GLY A 171 -6.65 -0.69 3.80
N SER A 172 -6.44 -0.62 2.50
CA SER A 172 -6.59 -1.78 1.59
C SER A 172 -5.68 -2.94 1.99
N ASN A 173 -4.48 -2.64 2.49
CA ASN A 173 -3.52 -3.61 2.99
C ASN A 173 -4.11 -4.42 4.17
N ALA A 174 -4.66 -3.76 5.18
CA ALA A 174 -5.28 -4.44 6.32
C ALA A 174 -6.48 -5.31 5.92
N ILE A 175 -7.31 -4.86 4.97
CA ILE A 175 -8.43 -5.64 4.45
C ILE A 175 -7.91 -6.90 3.74
N GLY A 176 -6.88 -6.77 2.90
CA GLY A 176 -6.25 -7.90 2.22
C GLY A 176 -5.66 -8.90 3.20
N LEU A 177 -4.90 -8.43 4.21
CA LEU A 177 -4.32 -9.27 5.25
C LEU A 177 -5.38 -10.00 6.06
N ASN A 178 -6.44 -9.30 6.50
CA ASN A 178 -7.54 -9.94 7.23
C ASN A 178 -8.22 -11.05 6.39
N THR A 179 -8.41 -10.81 5.09
CA THR A 179 -8.97 -11.79 4.17
C THR A 179 -8.08 -13.03 4.05
N ILE A 180 -6.78 -12.85 3.83
CA ILE A 180 -5.81 -13.97 3.70
C ILE A 180 -5.71 -14.76 5.00
N ASN A 181 -5.70 -14.08 6.14
CA ASN A 181 -5.68 -14.76 7.45
C ASN A 181 -6.94 -15.61 7.67
N LYS A 182 -8.11 -15.11 7.24
CA LYS A 182 -9.37 -15.87 7.36
C LYS A 182 -9.45 -17.08 6.42
N ILE A 183 -9.06 -16.89 5.17
CA ILE A 183 -9.24 -17.89 4.12
C ILE A 183 -8.08 -18.91 4.10
N GLU A 184 -6.84 -18.42 4.09
CA GLU A 184 -5.64 -19.23 3.89
C GLU A 184 -4.94 -19.59 5.23
N LYS A 185 -5.43 -19.07 6.36
CA LYS A 185 -4.84 -19.29 7.71
C LYS A 185 -3.36 -18.90 7.78
N MET A 186 -2.99 -17.78 7.11
CA MET A 186 -1.60 -17.32 7.01
C MET A 186 -1.06 -16.77 8.34
N GLU A 187 -1.91 -16.35 9.27
CA GLU A 187 -1.51 -15.84 10.59
C GLU A 187 -0.57 -14.62 10.52
N LEU A 188 -0.70 -13.81 9.46
CA LEU A 188 0.10 -12.61 9.26
C LEU A 188 -0.27 -11.55 10.30
N SER A 189 0.71 -10.74 10.72
CA SER A 189 0.48 -9.54 11.52
C SER A 189 0.90 -8.29 10.74
N LEU A 190 0.20 -7.18 10.95
CA LEU A 190 0.45 -5.90 10.28
C LEU A 190 0.67 -4.80 11.30
N VAL A 191 1.76 -4.07 11.11
CA VAL A 191 1.98 -2.75 11.68
C VAL A 191 1.92 -1.72 10.55
N ALA A 192 1.16 -0.67 10.73
CA ALA A 192 1.05 0.37 9.71
C ALA A 192 1.05 1.78 10.32
N ALA A 193 1.47 2.76 9.50
CA ALA A 193 1.44 4.18 9.81
C ALA A 193 0.61 4.95 8.79
N GLU A 194 -0.20 5.91 9.27
CA GLU A 194 -0.93 6.88 8.47
C GLU A 194 -0.78 8.27 9.09
N LEU A 195 -0.18 9.17 8.35
CA LEU A 195 0.07 10.54 8.82
C LEU A 195 -1.21 11.36 8.87
N ASP A 196 -2.06 11.21 7.86
CA ASP A 196 -3.30 11.98 7.73
C ASP A 196 -4.41 11.42 8.61
N LYS A 197 -4.82 12.19 9.61
CA LYS A 197 -5.84 11.79 10.59
C LYS A 197 -7.19 11.46 9.95
N GLU A 198 -7.58 12.19 8.91
CA GLU A 198 -8.85 11.94 8.24
C GLU A 198 -8.82 10.62 7.46
N TYR A 199 -7.71 10.32 6.76
CA TYR A 199 -7.55 9.03 6.11
C TYR A 199 -7.40 7.88 7.10
N TYR A 200 -6.71 8.10 8.22
CA TYR A 200 -6.67 7.14 9.31
C TYR A 200 -8.09 6.76 9.80
N ASP A 201 -8.95 7.74 10.09
CA ASP A 201 -10.31 7.50 10.56
C ASP A 201 -11.20 6.85 9.49
N LYS A 202 -11.08 7.31 8.24
CA LYS A 202 -11.81 6.72 7.10
C LYS A 202 -11.39 5.28 6.84
N SER A 203 -10.10 4.97 6.94
CA SER A 203 -9.58 3.62 6.74
C SER A 203 -10.06 2.66 7.83
N LYS A 204 -10.11 3.13 9.09
CA LYS A 204 -10.68 2.34 10.20
C LYS A 204 -12.14 1.98 9.95
N LYS A 205 -12.95 2.99 9.62
CA LYS A 205 -14.38 2.78 9.28
C LYS A 205 -14.56 1.83 8.10
N ARG A 206 -13.72 1.98 7.06
CA ARG A 206 -13.75 1.09 5.89
C ARG A 206 -13.37 -0.34 6.25
N PHE A 207 -12.35 -0.52 7.07
CA PHE A 207 -11.93 -1.82 7.56
C PHE A 207 -13.06 -2.50 8.34
N ASP A 208 -13.65 -1.82 9.31
CA ASP A 208 -14.76 -2.36 10.12
C ASP A 208 -15.94 -2.79 9.22
N ASN A 209 -16.36 -1.93 8.29
CA ASN A 209 -17.44 -2.25 7.36
C ASN A 209 -17.14 -3.45 6.46
N LYS A 210 -15.90 -3.60 6.00
CA LYS A 210 -15.51 -4.70 5.10
C LYS A 210 -15.28 -6.01 5.83
N THR A 211 -14.99 -5.97 7.12
CA THR A 211 -14.64 -7.16 7.91
C THR A 211 -15.77 -7.65 8.80
N ALA A 212 -16.78 -6.82 9.08
CA ALA A 212 -17.98 -7.19 9.86
C ALA A 212 -18.80 -8.33 9.23
N TRP A 213 -18.83 -8.43 7.90
CA TRP A 213 -19.65 -9.40 7.16
C TRP A 213 -19.01 -10.80 6.99
N VAL A 214 -17.86 -11.06 7.60
CA VAL A 214 -17.13 -12.33 7.48
C VAL A 214 -17.21 -13.15 8.79
N SER A 215 -18.22 -12.87 9.61
CA SER A 215 -18.50 -13.64 10.83
C SER A 215 -19.68 -14.62 10.55
N ILE A 216 -19.42 -15.65 9.72
CA ILE A 216 -20.25 -16.85 9.60
C ILE A 216 -19.33 -18.06 9.65
#